data_bf1f52889d7c6f91c77042accfdbddb4
#
_entry.id   bf1f52889d7c6f91c77042accfdbddb4
#
_cell.length_a   1.000
_cell.length_b   1.000
_cell.length_c   1.000
_cell.angle_alpha   90.00
_cell.angle_beta   90.00
_cell.angle_gamma   90.00
#
_symmetry.space_group_name_H-M   'P 1'
#
loop_
_entity.id
_entity.type
_entity.pdbx_description
1 polymer ?
#
loop_
_entity_poly.entity_id
_entity_poly.type
_entity_poly.pdbx_seq_one_letter_code
_entity_poly.pdbx_strand_id
1 'polypeptide(L)'
;MTTRLPQLLLALLASAVSLAASADEVQVAVAANFTAPIQAIAKEFEKDTGHRLVAAYGATGQFYTQIKNGAPFQVFLSADDSTPAKLEQEGEIVPGSRFTYAIGTLALWSPKAGYVDAKGEVLKSGSFRHLSIANPKTAPYGLAATQAMDKLGLAATLGPKLVEGQNISQAYQFVSSGNA
;
A
#
# COMPACT_ATOMS: atom_id res chain seq x y z
N MET A 1 46.39 54.06 -17.05
CA MET A 1 45.42 53.68 -16.01
C MET A 1 44.34 52.85 -16.69
N THR A 2 44.47 51.54 -16.70
CA THR A 2 43.63 50.61 -17.44
C THR A 2 42.61 49.95 -16.49
N THR A 3 41.39 50.09 -16.85
CA THR A 3 40.14 49.74 -16.18
C THR A 3 40.07 48.25 -15.84
N ARG A 4 40.16 47.90 -14.54
CA ARG A 4 39.93 46.54 -14.00
C ARG A 4 38.48 46.30 -13.51
N LEU A 5 37.55 47.22 -13.82
CA LEU A 5 36.13 47.14 -13.36
C LEU A 5 35.25 46.06 -14.04
N PRO A 6 35.44 45.65 -15.33
CA PRO A 6 34.51 44.70 -15.92
C PRO A 6 34.75 43.25 -15.50
N GLN A 7 35.93 42.91 -14.97
CA GLN A 7 36.23 41.52 -14.57
C GLN A 7 35.60 41.14 -13.20
N LEU A 8 35.36 42.07 -12.31
CA LEU A 8 34.72 41.86 -11.03
C LEU A 8 33.18 41.63 -11.14
N LEU A 9 32.54 42.29 -12.13
CA LEU A 9 31.11 42.10 -12.37
C LEU A 9 30.80 40.70 -12.98
N LEU A 10 31.67 40.15 -13.78
CA LEU A 10 31.51 38.83 -14.39
C LEU A 10 31.66 37.69 -13.36
N ALA A 11 32.47 37.88 -12.32
CA ALA A 11 32.66 36.91 -11.25
C ALA A 11 31.49 36.87 -10.27
N LEU A 12 30.73 37.96 -10.10
CA LEU A 12 29.53 37.95 -9.24
C LEU A 12 28.30 37.34 -9.92
N LEU A 13 28.22 37.34 -11.26
CA LEU A 13 27.12 36.69 -11.99
C LEU A 13 27.27 35.13 -12.04
N ALA A 14 28.50 34.64 -11.90
CA ALA A 14 28.75 33.20 -11.93
C ALA A 14 28.39 32.48 -10.59
N SER A 15 28.19 33.22 -9.50
CA SER A 15 27.88 32.67 -8.18
C SER A 15 26.37 32.46 -7.94
N ALA A 16 25.51 32.86 -8.86
CA ALA A 16 24.05 32.72 -8.75
C ALA A 16 23.52 31.50 -9.53
N VAL A 17 24.33 30.46 -9.72
CA VAL A 17 23.80 29.13 -10.03
C VAL A 17 23.23 28.60 -8.73
N SER A 18 22.00 29.05 -8.42
CA SER A 18 21.16 28.43 -7.43
C SER A 18 21.12 26.93 -7.75
N LEU A 19 21.65 26.09 -6.88
CA LEU A 19 21.27 24.70 -6.84
C LEU A 19 19.75 24.70 -6.59
N ALA A 20 18.98 24.78 -7.68
CA ALA A 20 17.59 24.40 -7.62
C ALA A 20 17.63 22.96 -7.11
N ALA A 21 17.32 22.74 -5.83
CA ALA A 21 17.07 21.40 -5.30
C ALA A 21 15.98 20.82 -6.19
N SER A 22 16.38 19.89 -7.09
CA SER A 22 15.42 19.19 -7.91
C SER A 22 14.53 18.41 -6.97
N ALA A 23 13.23 18.65 -7.03
CA ALA A 23 12.27 17.81 -6.32
C ALA A 23 12.34 16.42 -6.93
N ASP A 24 12.90 15.45 -6.20
CA ASP A 24 12.97 14.07 -6.66
C ASP A 24 11.63 13.38 -6.43
N GLU A 25 11.29 12.45 -7.34
CA GLU A 25 10.14 11.58 -7.20
C GLU A 25 10.58 10.23 -6.64
N VAL A 26 9.90 9.78 -5.58
CA VAL A 26 10.11 8.45 -4.99
C VAL A 26 8.98 7.53 -5.42
N GLN A 27 9.31 6.49 -6.18
CA GLN A 27 8.34 5.49 -6.63
C GLN A 27 8.07 4.48 -5.52
N VAL A 28 6.81 4.40 -5.07
CA VAL A 28 6.41 3.59 -3.92
C VAL A 28 5.36 2.57 -4.32
N ALA A 29 5.64 1.28 -4.12
CA ALA A 29 4.64 0.22 -4.18
C ALA A 29 3.92 0.13 -2.83
N VAL A 30 2.61 0.29 -2.81
CA VAL A 30 1.81 0.39 -1.59
C VAL A 30 0.70 -0.66 -1.58
N ALA A 31 0.73 -1.56 -0.60
CA ALA A 31 -0.38 -2.47 -0.39
C ALA A 31 -1.68 -1.70 -0.12
N ALA A 32 -2.78 -2.09 -0.76
CA ALA A 32 -4.02 -1.34 -0.84
C ALA A 32 -4.65 -0.98 0.52
N ASN A 33 -4.38 -1.79 1.56
CA ASN A 33 -4.82 -1.50 2.94
C ASN A 33 -4.20 -0.23 3.53
N PHE A 34 -3.07 0.24 2.99
CA PHE A 34 -2.35 1.41 3.48
C PHE A 34 -2.58 2.67 2.62
N THR A 35 -3.52 2.64 1.69
CA THR A 35 -3.79 3.74 0.74
C THR A 35 -4.06 5.07 1.44
N ALA A 36 -5.01 5.12 2.37
CA ALA A 36 -5.37 6.38 3.04
C ALA A 36 -4.23 6.92 3.93
N PRO A 37 -3.54 6.09 4.75
CA PRO A 37 -2.40 6.57 5.53
C PRO A 37 -1.27 7.12 4.66
N ILE A 38 -0.86 6.44 3.59
CA ILE A 38 0.24 6.92 2.75
C ILE A 38 -0.10 8.20 2.00
N GLN A 39 -1.35 8.42 1.62
CA GLN A 39 -1.80 9.68 1.02
C GLN A 39 -1.67 10.87 1.98
N ALA A 40 -1.89 10.66 3.27
CA ALA A 40 -1.67 11.68 4.29
C ALA A 40 -0.16 11.91 4.51
N ILE A 41 0.62 10.84 4.64
CA ILE A 41 2.08 10.88 4.82
C ILE A 41 2.74 11.57 3.63
N ALA A 42 2.32 11.28 2.39
CA ALA A 42 2.90 11.87 1.19
C ALA A 42 2.81 13.40 1.17
N LYS A 43 1.70 13.97 1.65
CA LYS A 43 1.52 15.43 1.74
C LYS A 43 2.49 16.07 2.73
N GLU A 44 2.66 15.46 3.90
CA GLU A 44 3.61 15.98 4.90
C GLU A 44 5.05 15.77 4.44
N PHE A 45 5.37 14.63 3.83
CA PHE A 45 6.68 14.36 3.26
C PHE A 45 7.07 15.39 2.19
N GLU A 46 6.17 15.69 1.25
CA GLU A 46 6.41 16.71 0.21
C GLU A 46 6.61 18.11 0.82
N LYS A 47 5.81 18.45 1.81
CA LYS A 47 5.94 19.72 2.53
C LYS A 47 7.27 19.87 3.27
N ASP A 48 7.73 18.80 3.92
CA ASP A 48 8.91 18.82 4.78
C ASP A 48 10.21 18.69 3.99
N THR A 49 10.18 17.99 2.86
CA THR A 49 11.40 17.65 2.09
C THR A 49 11.49 18.29 0.71
N GLY A 50 10.35 18.74 0.16
CA GLY A 50 10.23 19.13 -1.24
C GLY A 50 10.23 17.97 -2.24
N HIS A 51 10.39 16.73 -1.78
CA HIS A 51 10.33 15.53 -2.64
C HIS A 51 8.91 14.98 -2.72
N ARG A 52 8.58 14.30 -3.82
CA ARG A 52 7.23 13.78 -4.07
C ARG A 52 7.18 12.25 -4.01
N LEU A 53 6.20 11.69 -3.29
CA LEU A 53 5.89 10.26 -3.34
C LEU A 53 4.96 9.97 -4.51
N VAL A 54 5.38 9.08 -5.42
CA VAL A 54 4.56 8.57 -6.54
C VAL A 54 4.15 7.14 -6.18
N ALA A 55 2.94 7.01 -5.62
CA ALA A 55 2.46 5.75 -5.08
C ALA A 55 1.63 4.96 -6.10
N ALA A 56 1.97 3.68 -6.30
CA ALA A 56 1.13 2.69 -6.96
C ALA A 56 0.43 1.83 -5.90
N TYR A 57 -0.86 1.54 -6.08
CA TYR A 57 -1.68 0.80 -5.12
C TYR A 57 -2.10 -0.55 -5.66
N GLY A 58 -1.94 -1.62 -4.88
CA GLY A 58 -2.27 -2.96 -5.34
C GLY A 58 -2.19 -4.03 -4.24
N ALA A 59 -2.23 -5.30 -4.62
CA ALA A 59 -1.99 -6.40 -3.70
C ALA A 59 -0.48 -6.64 -3.53
N THR A 60 -0.07 -7.05 -2.33
CA THR A 60 1.33 -7.36 -1.98
C THR A 60 1.98 -8.34 -2.96
N GLY A 61 1.32 -9.45 -3.31
CA GLY A 61 1.85 -10.45 -4.24
C GLY A 61 1.95 -9.96 -5.69
N GLN A 62 1.12 -9.00 -6.10
CA GLN A 62 1.27 -8.35 -7.41
C GLN A 62 2.55 -7.51 -7.45
N PHE A 63 2.84 -6.76 -6.40
CA PHE A 63 4.07 -5.97 -6.31
C PHE A 63 5.32 -6.85 -6.19
N TYR A 64 5.24 -7.98 -5.47
CA TYR A 64 6.32 -8.98 -5.48
C TYR A 64 6.68 -9.37 -6.93
N THR A 65 5.67 -9.73 -7.73
CA THR A 65 5.90 -10.10 -9.13
C THR A 65 6.46 -8.95 -9.96
N GLN A 66 5.98 -7.73 -9.77
CA GLN A 66 6.48 -6.55 -10.49
C GLN A 66 7.94 -6.23 -10.12
N ILE A 67 8.30 -6.29 -8.84
CA ILE A 67 9.67 -6.08 -8.36
C ILE A 67 10.61 -7.13 -8.96
N LYS A 68 10.23 -8.40 -8.93
CA LYS A 68 11.00 -9.49 -9.57
C LYS A 68 11.21 -9.29 -11.07
N ASN A 69 10.31 -8.56 -11.73
CA ASN A 69 10.42 -8.22 -13.15
C ASN A 69 11.04 -6.83 -13.39
N GLY A 70 11.71 -6.25 -12.39
CA GLY A 70 12.46 -5.02 -12.53
C GLY A 70 11.63 -3.74 -12.53
N ALA A 71 10.42 -3.74 -11.93
CA ALA A 71 9.66 -2.51 -11.74
C ALA A 71 10.44 -1.51 -10.88
N PRO A 72 10.45 -0.21 -11.24
CA PRO A 72 11.35 0.79 -10.67
C PRO A 72 10.88 1.33 -9.30
N PHE A 73 10.35 0.47 -8.44
CA PHE A 73 9.98 0.89 -7.09
C PHE A 73 11.21 1.04 -6.19
N GLN A 74 11.28 2.16 -5.50
CA GLN A 74 12.35 2.48 -4.55
C GLN A 74 11.96 2.12 -3.12
N VAL A 75 10.65 2.08 -2.84
CA VAL A 75 10.09 1.68 -1.54
C VAL A 75 8.94 0.73 -1.76
N PHE A 76 8.85 -0.31 -0.93
CA PHE A 76 7.73 -1.25 -0.92
C PHE A 76 7.08 -1.31 0.47
N LEU A 77 5.82 -0.90 0.58
CA LEU A 77 5.00 -0.98 1.77
C LEU A 77 4.06 -2.20 1.64
N SER A 78 4.56 -3.34 2.12
CA SER A 78 3.84 -4.62 2.10
C SER A 78 2.76 -4.70 3.18
N ALA A 79 1.73 -5.53 2.97
CA ALA A 79 0.72 -5.85 3.98
C ALA A 79 1.07 -7.09 4.82
N ASP A 80 2.21 -7.72 4.58
CA ASP A 80 2.77 -8.83 5.36
C ASP A 80 4.28 -8.64 5.54
N ASP A 81 4.88 -9.43 6.39
CA ASP A 81 6.32 -9.47 6.64
C ASP A 81 7.04 -10.53 5.79
N SER A 82 6.34 -11.55 5.35
CA SER A 82 6.90 -12.69 4.62
C SER A 82 7.33 -12.32 3.20
N THR A 83 6.57 -11.47 2.51
CA THR A 83 6.89 -11.05 1.13
C THR A 83 8.17 -10.19 1.08
N PRO A 84 8.36 -9.15 1.91
CA PRO A 84 9.64 -8.44 1.97
C PRO A 84 10.80 -9.32 2.42
N ALA A 85 10.57 -10.26 3.35
CA ALA A 85 11.60 -11.21 3.77
C ALA A 85 12.06 -12.11 2.61
N LYS A 86 11.12 -12.56 1.77
CA LYS A 86 11.41 -13.33 0.56
C LYS A 86 12.21 -12.52 -0.46
N LEU A 87 11.82 -11.26 -0.71
CA LEU A 87 12.57 -10.37 -1.60
C LEU A 87 13.99 -10.11 -1.10
N GLU A 88 14.18 -9.99 0.24
CA GLU A 88 15.51 -9.85 0.84
C GLU A 88 16.39 -11.08 0.61
N GLN A 89 15.84 -12.29 0.82
CA GLN A 89 16.53 -13.56 0.58
C GLN A 89 16.89 -13.75 -0.90
N GLU A 90 16.08 -13.22 -1.80
CA GLU A 90 16.29 -13.27 -3.25
C GLU A 90 17.21 -12.15 -3.78
N GLY A 91 17.68 -11.25 -2.89
CA GLY A 91 18.59 -10.16 -3.26
C GLY A 91 17.92 -8.99 -4.01
N GLU A 92 16.61 -8.86 -3.93
CA GLU A 92 15.84 -7.85 -4.67
C GLU A 92 15.66 -6.53 -3.91
N ILE A 93 16.04 -6.49 -2.64
CA ILE A 93 15.98 -5.29 -1.81
C ILE A 93 17.32 -5.05 -1.11
N VAL A 94 17.52 -3.83 -0.62
CA VAL A 94 18.73 -3.47 0.15
C VAL A 94 18.76 -4.28 1.45
N PRO A 95 19.82 -5.06 1.69
CA PRO A 95 19.93 -5.86 2.91
C PRO A 95 19.77 -5.02 4.17
N GLY A 96 18.96 -5.51 5.12
CA GLY A 96 18.72 -4.82 6.40
C GLY A 96 17.80 -3.60 6.32
N SER A 97 17.22 -3.29 5.16
CA SER A 97 16.25 -2.18 5.01
C SER A 97 14.83 -2.55 5.47
N ARG A 98 14.57 -3.83 5.74
CA ARG A 98 13.26 -4.33 6.12
C ARG A 98 12.94 -4.04 7.59
N PHE A 99 11.76 -3.47 7.84
CA PHE A 99 11.23 -3.28 9.19
C PHE A 99 9.70 -3.29 9.18
N THR A 100 9.09 -3.57 10.33
CA THR A 100 7.63 -3.50 10.51
C THR A 100 7.24 -2.05 10.78
N TYR A 101 6.54 -1.43 9.83
CA TYR A 101 6.11 -0.03 9.93
C TYR A 101 4.72 0.11 10.59
N ALA A 102 3.88 -0.93 10.54
CA ALA A 102 2.55 -0.96 11.15
C ALA A 102 2.07 -2.39 11.35
N ILE A 103 1.12 -2.57 12.26
CA ILE A 103 0.41 -3.85 12.45
C ILE A 103 -1.06 -3.62 12.08
N GLY A 104 -1.51 -4.32 11.03
CA GLY A 104 -2.89 -4.29 10.57
C GLY A 104 -3.79 -5.29 11.30
N THR A 105 -5.08 -5.01 11.31
CA THR A 105 -6.10 -5.91 11.84
C THR A 105 -7.16 -6.18 10.78
N LEU A 106 -7.53 -7.45 10.62
CA LEU A 106 -8.67 -7.82 9.79
C LEU A 106 -9.96 -7.41 10.49
N ALA A 107 -10.85 -6.71 9.78
CA ALA A 107 -12.16 -6.30 10.30
C ALA A 107 -13.28 -6.82 9.39
N LEU A 108 -14.38 -7.23 9.99
CA LEU A 108 -15.65 -7.45 9.29
C LEU A 108 -16.43 -6.14 9.26
N TRP A 109 -16.88 -5.74 8.06
CA TRP A 109 -17.56 -4.46 7.88
C TRP A 109 -18.79 -4.57 6.99
N SER A 110 -19.75 -3.71 7.25
CA SER A 110 -20.95 -3.48 6.43
C SER A 110 -21.32 -1.99 6.45
N PRO A 111 -21.84 -1.40 5.36
CA PRO A 111 -22.36 -0.04 5.36
C PRO A 111 -23.66 0.09 6.20
N LYS A 112 -24.34 -1.04 6.48
CA LYS A 112 -25.54 -1.06 7.27
C LYS A 112 -25.22 -1.00 8.76
N ALA A 113 -25.57 0.10 9.41
CA ALA A 113 -25.34 0.29 10.84
C ALA A 113 -25.98 -0.84 11.68
N GLY A 114 -25.22 -1.37 12.65
CA GLY A 114 -25.66 -2.43 13.54
C GLY A 114 -25.80 -3.82 12.89
N TYR A 115 -25.43 -3.97 11.61
CA TYR A 115 -25.52 -5.26 10.93
C TYR A 115 -24.39 -6.22 11.35
N VAL A 116 -23.20 -5.70 11.57
CA VAL A 116 -22.07 -6.45 12.11
C VAL A 116 -21.99 -6.20 13.62
N ASP A 117 -22.11 -7.27 14.40
CA ASP A 117 -21.94 -7.24 15.85
C ASP A 117 -20.47 -7.51 16.25
N ALA A 118 -20.13 -7.21 17.50
CA ALA A 118 -18.76 -7.36 18.01
C ALA A 118 -18.25 -8.82 18.01
N LYS A 119 -19.12 -9.82 17.88
CA LYS A 119 -18.77 -11.26 17.86
C LYS A 119 -18.77 -11.85 16.46
N GLY A 120 -19.22 -11.09 15.43
CA GLY A 120 -19.34 -11.57 14.07
C GLY A 120 -20.41 -12.65 13.88
N GLU A 121 -21.47 -12.69 14.72
CA GLU A 121 -22.54 -13.70 14.67
C GLU A 121 -23.27 -13.69 13.31
N VAL A 122 -23.26 -12.56 12.60
CA VAL A 122 -23.80 -12.45 11.25
C VAL A 122 -23.14 -13.45 10.27
N LEU A 123 -21.88 -13.80 10.47
CA LEU A 123 -21.19 -14.79 9.63
C LEU A 123 -21.78 -16.20 9.81
N LYS A 124 -22.22 -16.54 11.01
CA LYS A 124 -22.85 -17.83 11.33
C LYS A 124 -24.29 -17.91 10.80
N SER A 125 -25.04 -16.79 10.90
CA SER A 125 -26.43 -16.75 10.42
C SER A 125 -26.52 -16.87 8.90
N GLY A 126 -25.49 -16.44 8.19
CA GLY A 126 -25.41 -16.48 6.73
C GLY A 126 -26.53 -15.69 6.02
N SER A 127 -27.14 -14.73 6.69
CA SER A 127 -28.31 -13.98 6.19
C SER A 127 -28.00 -13.01 5.06
N PHE A 128 -26.74 -12.84 4.70
CA PHE A 128 -26.27 -12.02 3.56
C PHE A 128 -26.16 -12.85 2.28
N ARG A 129 -26.20 -12.17 1.15
CA ARG A 129 -26.07 -12.79 -0.18
C ARG A 129 -24.60 -13.09 -0.49
N HIS A 130 -23.73 -12.10 -0.30
CA HIS A 130 -22.31 -12.17 -0.63
C HIS A 130 -21.45 -11.69 0.54
N LEU A 131 -20.25 -12.23 0.62
CA LEU A 131 -19.16 -11.80 1.49
C LEU A 131 -17.96 -11.48 0.61
N SER A 132 -17.51 -10.23 0.62
CA SER A 132 -16.36 -9.83 -0.17
C SER A 132 -15.06 -9.98 0.62
N ILE A 133 -14.07 -10.59 -0.01
CA ILE A 133 -12.70 -10.69 0.50
C ILE A 133 -11.70 -10.25 -0.59
N ALA A 134 -10.50 -9.89 -0.21
CA ALA A 134 -9.41 -9.75 -1.17
C ALA A 134 -8.99 -11.15 -1.67
N ASN A 135 -8.39 -11.23 -2.86
CA ASN A 135 -7.91 -12.51 -3.41
C ASN A 135 -6.84 -13.13 -2.48
N PRO A 136 -7.08 -14.31 -1.89
CA PRO A 136 -6.18 -14.91 -0.91
C PRO A 136 -4.84 -15.35 -1.49
N LYS A 137 -4.73 -15.50 -2.82
CA LYS A 137 -3.47 -15.89 -3.49
C LYS A 137 -2.47 -14.74 -3.60
N THR A 138 -2.95 -13.52 -3.60
CA THR A 138 -2.11 -12.34 -3.86
C THR A 138 -2.18 -11.25 -2.80
N ALA A 139 -3.20 -11.29 -1.94
CA ALA A 139 -3.45 -10.27 -0.93
C ALA A 139 -3.45 -10.87 0.48
N PRO A 140 -2.57 -10.40 1.39
CA PRO A 140 -2.48 -10.89 2.77
C PRO A 140 -3.80 -10.80 3.54
N TYR A 141 -4.61 -9.76 3.33
CA TYR A 141 -5.94 -9.63 3.93
C TYR A 141 -6.92 -10.70 3.43
N GLY A 142 -6.81 -11.14 2.19
CA GLY A 142 -7.58 -12.26 1.67
C GLY A 142 -7.18 -13.59 2.30
N LEU A 143 -5.87 -13.83 2.43
CA LEU A 143 -5.34 -15.01 3.13
C LEU A 143 -5.78 -15.01 4.60
N ALA A 144 -5.68 -13.87 5.29
CA ALA A 144 -6.16 -13.75 6.67
C ALA A 144 -7.66 -14.02 6.81
N ALA A 145 -8.47 -13.57 5.84
CA ALA A 145 -9.91 -13.84 5.82
C ALA A 145 -10.21 -15.34 5.67
N THR A 146 -9.52 -16.04 4.75
CA THR A 146 -9.70 -17.51 4.61
C THR A 146 -9.27 -18.25 5.88
N GLN A 147 -8.12 -17.89 6.46
CA GLN A 147 -7.66 -18.48 7.72
C GLN A 147 -8.64 -18.24 8.88
N ALA A 148 -9.26 -17.05 8.95
CA ALA A 148 -10.28 -16.76 9.95
C ALA A 148 -11.53 -17.63 9.76
N MET A 149 -12.01 -17.77 8.52
CA MET A 149 -13.15 -18.65 8.20
C MET A 149 -12.87 -20.11 8.54
N ASP A 150 -11.66 -20.60 8.26
CA ASP A 150 -11.23 -21.97 8.61
C ASP A 150 -11.24 -22.18 10.12
N LYS A 151 -10.63 -21.25 10.88
CA LYS A 151 -10.61 -21.32 12.35
C LYS A 151 -11.98 -21.25 13.00
N LEU A 152 -12.92 -20.55 12.38
CA LEU A 152 -14.32 -20.45 12.84
C LEU A 152 -15.17 -21.63 12.38
N GLY A 153 -14.67 -22.54 11.56
CA GLY A 153 -15.42 -23.64 10.98
C GLY A 153 -16.47 -23.20 9.95
N LEU A 154 -16.30 -22.03 9.35
CA LEU A 154 -17.28 -21.42 8.45
C LEU A 154 -16.90 -21.48 6.96
N ALA A 155 -15.72 -22.02 6.62
CA ALA A 155 -15.23 -22.03 5.25
C ALA A 155 -16.20 -22.70 4.26
N ALA A 156 -16.77 -23.85 4.61
CA ALA A 156 -17.74 -24.56 3.76
C ALA A 156 -19.04 -23.77 3.57
N THR A 157 -19.52 -23.10 4.63
CA THR A 157 -20.77 -22.32 4.61
C THR A 157 -20.61 -21.01 3.85
N LEU A 158 -19.47 -20.34 4.01
CA LEU A 158 -19.22 -19.02 3.42
C LEU A 158 -18.61 -19.11 2.01
N GLY A 159 -17.88 -20.17 1.71
CA GLY A 159 -17.24 -20.36 0.41
C GLY A 159 -18.13 -20.04 -0.81
N PRO A 160 -19.35 -20.60 -0.89
CA PRO A 160 -20.27 -20.33 -2.00
C PRO A 160 -20.76 -18.86 -2.11
N LYS A 161 -20.56 -18.05 -1.06
CA LYS A 161 -20.97 -16.65 -0.99
C LYS A 161 -19.83 -15.66 -1.23
N LEU A 162 -18.60 -16.17 -1.42
CA LEU A 162 -17.43 -15.31 -1.57
C LEU A 162 -17.44 -14.58 -2.91
N VAL A 163 -17.11 -13.30 -2.84
CA VAL A 163 -16.77 -12.46 -3.99
C VAL A 163 -15.36 -11.92 -3.76
N GLU A 164 -14.44 -12.23 -4.67
CA GLU A 164 -13.04 -11.87 -4.53
C GLU A 164 -12.72 -10.59 -5.29
N GLY A 165 -12.20 -9.59 -4.57
CA GLY A 165 -11.53 -8.42 -5.16
C GLY A 165 -10.04 -8.68 -5.37
N GLN A 166 -9.42 -8.05 -6.35
CA GLN A 166 -7.97 -8.18 -6.60
C GLN A 166 -7.12 -7.75 -5.40
N ASN A 167 -7.63 -6.82 -4.60
CA ASN A 167 -7.04 -6.33 -3.35
C ASN A 167 -8.15 -5.90 -2.38
N ILE A 168 -7.77 -5.49 -1.17
CA ILE A 168 -8.75 -5.14 -0.14
C ILE A 168 -9.56 -3.88 -0.47
N SER A 169 -9.02 -2.94 -1.24
CA SER A 169 -9.79 -1.75 -1.67
C SER A 169 -10.92 -2.14 -2.62
N GLN A 170 -10.69 -3.07 -3.54
CA GLN A 170 -11.76 -3.56 -4.41
C GLN A 170 -12.78 -4.38 -3.64
N ALA A 171 -12.35 -5.22 -2.69
CA ALA A 171 -13.26 -5.94 -1.80
C ALA A 171 -14.17 -4.97 -1.03
N TYR A 172 -13.61 -3.90 -0.49
CA TYR A 172 -14.37 -2.83 0.16
C TYR A 172 -15.36 -2.16 -0.80
N GLN A 173 -14.94 -1.86 -2.04
CA GLN A 173 -15.82 -1.24 -3.03
C GLN A 173 -17.03 -2.10 -3.39
N PHE A 174 -16.90 -3.42 -3.47
CA PHE A 174 -18.03 -4.32 -3.70
C PHE A 174 -19.09 -4.19 -2.61
N VAL A 175 -18.67 -4.13 -1.34
CA VAL A 175 -19.58 -3.97 -0.21
C VAL A 175 -20.18 -2.55 -0.16
N SER A 176 -19.36 -1.52 -0.33
CA SER A 176 -19.80 -0.13 -0.24
C SER A 176 -20.76 0.29 -1.38
N SER A 177 -20.67 -0.37 -2.52
CA SER A 177 -21.55 -0.17 -3.68
C SER A 177 -22.80 -1.08 -3.68
N GLY A 178 -22.94 -1.98 -2.70
CA GLY A 178 -24.07 -2.91 -2.61
C GLY A 178 -23.98 -4.12 -3.52
N ASN A 179 -22.80 -4.40 -4.10
CA ASN A 179 -22.57 -5.58 -4.93
C ASN A 179 -22.17 -6.82 -4.11
N ALA A 180 -21.90 -6.63 -2.83
CA ALA A 180 -21.63 -7.70 -1.87
C ALA A 180 -22.21 -7.36 -0.50
#